data_167465dcf95a836e884f95af2022c807
#
_entry.id   167465dcf95a836e884f95af2022c807
#
_cell.length_a   1.000
_cell.length_b   1.000
_cell.length_c   1.000
_cell.angle_alpha   90.00
_cell.angle_beta   90.00
_cell.angle_gamma   90.00
#
_symmetry.space_group_name_H-M   'P 1'
#
loop_
_entity.id
_entity.type
_entity.pdbx_description
1 polymer ?
#
loop_
_entity_poly.entity_id
_entity_poly.type
_entity_poly.pdbx_seq_one_letter_code
_entity_poly.pdbx_strand_id
1 'polypeptide(L)'
;MRTLIVLLLLVGFISTSQAQQITELEEANVNFAPNAVKISSNLDNYTFTVKESFAGEFIKNPIAFMKENFDINAFIASIDNEAYDEYLVTFKSSKGYLEASYDDDGNILKTSQRFKDIVLPLKVRRALYNSNKGWTMVQNKYMASGEGERIDREVYKIKLENGNKKRNVKIDPRDLGDSEVASN
;
A
#
# COMPACT_ATOMS: atom_id res chain seq x y z
N MET A 1 -27.06 59.15 1.64
CA MET A 1 -25.84 58.59 1.02
C MET A 1 -25.10 57.56 1.93
N ARG A 2 -24.94 57.80 3.23
CA ARG A 2 -24.26 56.85 4.13
C ARG A 2 -24.93 55.46 4.27
N THR A 3 -26.25 55.42 4.28
CA THR A 3 -27.01 54.15 4.37
C THR A 3 -26.95 53.32 3.11
N LEU A 4 -26.78 53.93 1.95
CA LEU A 4 -26.68 53.25 0.66
C LEU A 4 -25.32 52.54 0.48
N ILE A 5 -24.24 53.12 1.04
CA ILE A 5 -22.91 52.55 1.05
C ILE A 5 -22.85 51.31 1.95
N VAL A 6 -23.53 51.32 3.11
CA VAL A 6 -23.60 50.19 4.02
C VAL A 6 -24.38 49.03 3.38
N LEU A 7 -25.45 49.31 2.63
CA LEU A 7 -26.21 48.29 1.91
C LEU A 7 -25.39 47.66 0.78
N LEU A 8 -24.57 48.44 0.08
CA LEU A 8 -23.69 47.95 -0.99
C LEU A 8 -22.58 47.07 -0.47
N LEU A 9 -22.03 47.35 0.74
CA LEU A 9 -21.05 46.54 1.40
C LEU A 9 -21.63 45.21 1.91
N LEU A 10 -22.91 45.16 2.27
CA LEU A 10 -23.56 43.94 2.76
C LEU A 10 -23.87 42.94 1.62
N VAL A 11 -24.05 43.41 0.39
CA VAL A 11 -24.29 42.59 -0.80
C VAL A 11 -22.98 41.95 -1.32
N GLY A 12 -21.83 42.54 -1.00
CA GLY A 12 -20.50 42.05 -1.42
C GLY A 12 -20.00 40.79 -0.70
N PHE A 13 -20.67 40.33 0.38
CA PHE A 13 -20.27 39.14 1.17
C PHE A 13 -21.05 37.88 0.82
N ILE A 14 -21.85 37.86 -0.24
CA ILE A 14 -22.35 36.59 -0.80
C ILE A 14 -21.29 36.05 -1.73
N SER A 15 -20.10 35.76 -1.18
CA SER A 15 -19.15 34.86 -1.80
C SER A 15 -19.80 33.50 -1.82
N THR A 16 -20.24 33.08 -2.99
CA THR A 16 -20.61 31.70 -3.24
C THR A 16 -19.39 30.82 -2.87
N SER A 17 -19.44 30.26 -1.66
CA SER A 17 -18.62 29.08 -1.37
C SER A 17 -19.08 28.01 -2.35
N GLN A 18 -18.37 27.88 -3.45
CA GLN A 18 -18.42 26.68 -4.26
C GLN A 18 -17.85 25.59 -3.38
N ALA A 19 -18.72 24.94 -2.61
CA ALA A 19 -18.41 23.63 -2.08
C ALA A 19 -18.01 22.79 -3.30
N GLN A 20 -16.75 22.41 -3.37
CA GLN A 20 -16.29 21.40 -4.31
C GLN A 20 -17.20 20.20 -4.05
N GLN A 21 -18.14 19.95 -4.93
CA GLN A 21 -18.79 18.67 -5.01
C GLN A 21 -17.64 17.69 -5.27
N ILE A 22 -17.29 16.95 -4.24
CA ILE A 22 -16.57 15.69 -4.42
C ILE A 22 -17.57 14.84 -5.20
N THR A 23 -17.44 14.85 -6.51
CA THR A 23 -18.12 13.89 -7.36
C THR A 23 -17.49 12.56 -6.96
N GLU A 24 -18.16 11.80 -6.09
CA GLU A 24 -17.92 10.37 -6.00
C GLU A 24 -18.17 9.86 -7.42
N LEU A 25 -17.08 9.56 -8.11
CA LEU A 25 -17.15 8.85 -9.38
C LEU A 25 -17.91 7.56 -9.07
N GLU A 26 -19.07 7.37 -9.71
CA GLU A 26 -19.78 6.12 -9.69
C GLU A 26 -18.74 5.00 -9.89
N GLU A 27 -18.81 3.96 -9.06
CA GLU A 27 -17.93 2.79 -9.18
C GLU A 27 -18.06 2.26 -10.62
N ALA A 28 -17.21 2.76 -11.51
CA ALA A 28 -17.10 2.18 -12.83
C ALA A 28 -16.68 0.74 -12.63
N ASN A 29 -17.54 -0.19 -13.05
CA ASN A 29 -17.21 -1.62 -13.08
C ASN A 29 -16.17 -1.81 -14.17
N VAL A 30 -14.90 -1.67 -13.78
CA VAL A 30 -13.78 -1.76 -14.71
C VAL A 30 -13.36 -3.23 -14.77
N ASN A 31 -13.38 -3.80 -15.94
CA ASN A 31 -13.14 -5.23 -16.18
C ASN A 31 -11.77 -5.73 -15.67
N PHE A 32 -10.80 -4.83 -15.42
CA PHE A 32 -9.45 -5.17 -14.99
C PHE A 32 -9.25 -5.18 -13.45
N ALA A 33 -10.24 -4.76 -12.66
CA ALA A 33 -10.12 -4.71 -11.19
C ALA A 33 -11.44 -5.11 -10.51
N PRO A 34 -11.87 -6.37 -10.62
CA PRO A 34 -13.15 -6.79 -10.09
C PRO A 34 -13.11 -6.82 -8.55
N ASN A 35 -14.12 -6.23 -7.94
CA ASN A 35 -14.60 -6.38 -6.56
C ASN A 35 -13.65 -6.13 -5.37
N ALA A 36 -12.35 -6.39 -5.46
CA ALA A 36 -11.41 -6.31 -4.33
C ALA A 36 -10.76 -4.93 -4.16
N VAL A 37 -10.79 -4.07 -5.18
CA VAL A 37 -10.09 -2.79 -5.21
C VAL A 37 -10.99 -1.66 -5.69
N LYS A 38 -10.71 -0.44 -5.21
CA LYS A 38 -11.29 0.79 -5.72
C LYS A 38 -10.22 1.58 -6.44
N ILE A 39 -10.57 2.12 -7.59
CA ILE A 39 -9.66 2.98 -8.36
C ILE A 39 -9.69 4.38 -7.76
N SER A 40 -8.53 4.93 -7.43
CA SER A 40 -8.37 6.35 -7.16
C SER A 40 -7.38 6.90 -8.20
N SER A 41 -7.89 7.54 -9.24
CA SER A 41 -7.05 8.11 -10.29
C SER A 41 -6.36 9.39 -9.80
N ASN A 42 -5.03 9.34 -9.67
CA ASN A 42 -4.18 10.50 -9.86
C ASN A 42 -3.42 10.28 -11.17
N LEU A 43 -3.39 11.28 -12.02
CA LEU A 43 -2.98 11.25 -13.43
C LEU A 43 -1.58 10.66 -13.75
N ASP A 44 -0.70 10.47 -12.75
CA ASP A 44 0.68 10.02 -12.97
C ASP A 44 1.03 8.67 -12.30
N ASN A 45 0.15 8.15 -11.44
CA ASN A 45 0.37 6.88 -10.76
C ASN A 45 -0.97 6.16 -10.57
N TYR A 46 -1.13 5.02 -11.19
CA TYR A 46 -2.33 4.21 -11.06
C TYR A 46 -2.39 3.58 -9.66
N THR A 47 -3.23 4.16 -8.80
CA THR A 47 -3.37 3.67 -7.42
C THR A 47 -4.72 2.98 -7.23
N PHE A 48 -4.68 1.75 -6.77
CA PHE A 48 -5.83 0.92 -6.43
C PHE A 48 -5.91 0.78 -4.91
N THR A 49 -7.05 1.13 -4.35
CA THR A 49 -7.28 0.96 -2.90
C THR A 49 -7.90 -0.40 -2.66
N VAL A 50 -7.19 -1.26 -1.93
CA VAL A 50 -7.69 -2.58 -1.52
C VAL A 50 -8.79 -2.38 -0.49
N LYS A 51 -9.96 -2.99 -0.71
CA LYS A 51 -11.08 -2.95 0.24
C LYS A 51 -10.66 -3.58 1.57
N GLU A 52 -11.13 -3.05 2.70
CA GLU A 52 -10.71 -3.49 4.03
C GLU A 52 -11.00 -4.98 4.28
N SER A 53 -12.07 -5.52 3.70
CA SER A 53 -12.41 -6.95 3.76
C SER A 53 -11.33 -7.88 3.17
N PHE A 54 -10.52 -7.38 2.25
CA PHE A 54 -9.43 -8.11 1.60
C PHE A 54 -8.04 -7.71 2.12
N ALA A 55 -7.96 -6.74 3.03
CA ALA A 55 -6.67 -6.23 3.52
C ALA A 55 -5.80 -7.32 4.17
N GLY A 56 -6.39 -8.27 4.86
CA GLY A 56 -5.69 -9.40 5.48
C GLY A 56 -5.04 -10.33 4.46
N GLU A 57 -5.74 -10.67 3.39
CA GLU A 57 -5.26 -11.49 2.30
C GLU A 57 -4.15 -10.77 1.51
N PHE A 58 -4.39 -9.51 1.17
CA PHE A 58 -3.41 -8.66 0.51
C PHE A 58 -2.10 -8.56 1.29
N ILE A 59 -2.13 -8.33 2.61
CA ILE A 59 -0.93 -8.23 3.44
C ILE A 59 -0.18 -9.56 3.54
N LYS A 60 -0.91 -10.68 3.51
CA LYS A 60 -0.33 -12.02 3.62
C LYS A 60 0.51 -12.39 2.39
N ASN A 61 0.01 -12.09 1.20
CA ASN A 61 0.70 -12.35 -0.07
C ASN A 61 0.37 -11.28 -1.11
N PRO A 62 1.01 -10.09 -1.06
CA PRO A 62 0.64 -8.96 -1.89
C PRO A 62 0.76 -9.21 -3.40
N ILE A 63 1.81 -9.94 -3.84
CA ILE A 63 2.04 -10.23 -5.26
C ILE A 63 0.98 -11.20 -5.79
N ALA A 64 0.69 -12.29 -5.07
CA ALA A 64 -0.35 -13.22 -5.48
C ALA A 64 -1.72 -12.53 -5.51
N PHE A 65 -2.05 -11.75 -4.47
CA PHE A 65 -3.29 -10.98 -4.43
C PHE A 65 -3.43 -10.05 -5.63
N MET A 66 -2.37 -9.32 -6.00
CA MET A 66 -2.36 -8.44 -7.17
C MET A 66 -2.65 -9.23 -8.44
N LYS A 67 -1.98 -10.36 -8.66
CA LYS A 67 -2.18 -11.21 -9.85
C LYS A 67 -3.58 -11.79 -9.96
N GLU A 68 -4.19 -12.15 -8.84
CA GLU A 68 -5.54 -12.73 -8.78
C GLU A 68 -6.64 -11.68 -8.96
N ASN A 69 -6.36 -10.42 -8.60
CA ASN A 69 -7.36 -9.36 -8.54
C ASN A 69 -7.11 -8.19 -9.52
N PHE A 70 -6.16 -8.33 -10.45
CA PHE A 70 -5.85 -7.28 -11.41
C PHE A 70 -5.38 -7.85 -12.74
N ASP A 71 -6.09 -7.47 -13.80
CA ASP A 71 -5.73 -7.81 -15.18
C ASP A 71 -4.96 -6.64 -15.80
N ILE A 72 -3.64 -6.78 -15.84
CA ILE A 72 -2.74 -5.74 -16.39
C ILE A 72 -2.96 -5.55 -17.89
N ASN A 73 -3.25 -6.61 -18.67
CA ASN A 73 -3.43 -6.49 -20.11
C ASN A 73 -4.73 -5.75 -20.43
N ALA A 74 -5.82 -6.08 -19.72
CA ALA A 74 -7.06 -5.34 -19.84
C ALA A 74 -6.91 -3.88 -19.38
N PHE A 75 -6.06 -3.63 -18.36
CA PHE A 75 -5.75 -2.28 -17.89
C PHE A 75 -4.98 -1.48 -18.96
N ILE A 76 -3.88 -2.03 -19.52
CA ILE A 76 -3.09 -1.39 -20.58
C ILE A 76 -3.99 -1.08 -21.79
N ALA A 77 -4.84 -2.03 -22.21
CA ALA A 77 -5.78 -1.83 -23.31
C ALA A 77 -6.85 -0.76 -23.03
N SER A 78 -7.12 -0.44 -21.76
CA SER A 78 -8.11 0.59 -21.37
C SER A 78 -7.54 2.00 -21.32
N ILE A 79 -6.21 2.15 -21.31
CA ILE A 79 -5.53 3.43 -21.31
C ILE A 79 -5.39 3.87 -22.76
N ASP A 80 -6.20 4.85 -23.17
CA ASP A 80 -6.26 5.32 -24.53
C ASP A 80 -4.92 5.87 -25.04
N ASN A 81 -4.46 5.30 -26.17
CA ASN A 81 -3.57 5.86 -27.19
C ASN A 81 -2.16 6.33 -26.83
N GLU A 82 -1.70 6.24 -25.61
CA GLU A 82 -0.30 6.52 -25.28
C GLU A 82 0.38 5.22 -24.83
N ALA A 83 1.20 4.64 -25.71
CA ALA A 83 2.06 3.52 -25.34
C ALA A 83 3.19 4.05 -24.43
N TYR A 84 3.26 3.53 -23.22
CA TYR A 84 4.37 3.77 -22.29
C TYR A 84 5.27 2.55 -22.24
N ASP A 85 6.58 2.77 -22.12
CA ASP A 85 7.56 1.69 -21.94
C ASP A 85 7.44 1.01 -20.57
N GLU A 86 6.86 1.69 -19.57
CA GLU A 86 6.69 1.18 -18.22
C GLU A 86 5.41 1.72 -17.55
N TYR A 87 4.65 0.85 -16.91
CA TYR A 87 3.44 1.18 -16.15
C TYR A 87 3.67 0.95 -14.67
N LEU A 88 3.55 1.99 -13.86
CA LEU A 88 3.66 1.89 -12.40
C LEU A 88 2.28 1.80 -11.75
N VAL A 89 2.01 0.68 -11.09
CA VAL A 89 0.73 0.38 -10.44
C VAL A 89 0.95 0.22 -8.95
N THR A 90 0.13 0.89 -8.14
CA THR A 90 0.20 0.82 -6.67
C THR A 90 -1.09 0.24 -6.09
N PHE A 91 -0.98 -0.82 -5.30
CA PHE A 91 -2.06 -1.37 -4.48
C PHE A 91 -1.87 -0.90 -3.04
N LYS A 92 -2.86 -0.18 -2.50
CA LYS A 92 -2.77 0.46 -1.19
C LYS A 92 -3.83 -0.05 -0.23
N SER A 93 -3.44 -0.34 1.01
CA SER A 93 -4.33 -0.64 2.13
C SER A 93 -4.06 0.28 3.32
N SER A 94 -4.86 0.17 4.38
CA SER A 94 -4.64 0.89 5.66
C SER A 94 -3.28 0.59 6.32
N LYS A 95 -2.71 -0.59 6.04
CA LYS A 95 -1.44 -1.05 6.61
C LYS A 95 -0.21 -0.78 5.73
N GLY A 96 -0.39 -0.46 4.46
CA GLY A 96 0.73 -0.23 3.55
C GLY A 96 0.37 -0.49 2.09
N TYR A 97 1.39 -0.75 1.28
CA TYR A 97 1.21 -0.87 -0.16
C TYR A 97 2.16 -1.88 -0.81
N LEU A 98 1.75 -2.35 -2.00
CA LEU A 98 2.56 -2.97 -3.03
C LEU A 98 2.61 -2.02 -4.21
N GLU A 99 3.79 -1.76 -4.72
CA GLU A 99 4.06 -1.05 -5.97
C GLU A 99 4.69 -2.04 -6.94
N ALA A 100 4.17 -2.11 -8.15
CA ALA A 100 4.66 -2.98 -9.20
C ALA A 100 4.83 -2.18 -10.50
N SER A 101 5.97 -2.32 -11.16
CA SER A 101 6.16 -1.81 -12.51
C SER A 101 6.04 -2.95 -13.52
N TYR A 102 5.41 -2.65 -14.65
CA TYR A 102 5.17 -3.56 -15.74
C TYR A 102 5.73 -2.99 -17.04
N ASP A 103 6.17 -3.87 -17.95
CA ASP A 103 6.44 -3.48 -19.32
C ASP A 103 5.14 -3.36 -20.16
N ASP A 104 5.29 -3.01 -21.41
CA ASP A 104 4.20 -2.89 -22.40
C ASP A 104 3.53 -4.23 -22.73
N ASP A 105 4.21 -5.35 -22.54
CA ASP A 105 3.68 -6.72 -22.68
C ASP A 105 2.93 -7.18 -21.40
N GLY A 106 2.91 -6.38 -20.32
CA GLY A 106 2.28 -6.72 -19.05
C GLY A 106 3.11 -7.63 -18.14
N ASN A 107 4.41 -7.79 -18.39
CA ASN A 107 5.29 -8.53 -17.51
C ASN A 107 5.72 -7.65 -16.32
N ILE A 108 5.77 -8.23 -15.13
CA ILE A 108 6.27 -7.52 -13.95
C ILE A 108 7.78 -7.33 -14.07
N LEU A 109 8.23 -6.07 -14.09
CA LEU A 109 9.66 -5.71 -14.08
C LEU A 109 10.21 -5.68 -12.65
N LYS A 110 9.54 -4.97 -11.75
CA LYS A 110 9.97 -4.78 -10.36
C LYS A 110 8.78 -4.75 -9.42
N THR A 111 9.02 -5.14 -8.17
CA THR A 111 8.06 -4.98 -7.08
C THR A 111 8.70 -4.32 -5.86
N SER A 112 7.92 -3.50 -5.16
CA SER A 112 8.30 -2.88 -3.88
C SER A 112 7.12 -2.94 -2.92
N GLN A 113 7.37 -3.39 -1.69
CA GLN A 113 6.33 -3.58 -0.68
C GLN A 113 6.72 -2.85 0.60
N ARG A 114 5.75 -2.19 1.22
CA ARG A 114 5.91 -1.58 2.54
C ARG A 114 4.64 -1.72 3.34
N PHE A 115 4.76 -2.40 4.47
CA PHE A 115 3.65 -2.59 5.41
C PHE A 115 4.08 -2.20 6.83
N LYS A 116 3.11 -1.79 7.66
CA LYS A 116 3.31 -1.44 9.06
C LYS A 116 2.38 -2.28 9.94
N ASP A 117 2.87 -2.60 11.13
CA ASP A 117 2.10 -3.27 12.20
C ASP A 117 1.37 -4.53 11.70
N ILE A 118 2.13 -5.34 10.96
CA ILE A 118 1.68 -6.64 10.45
C ILE A 118 2.04 -7.76 11.41
N VAL A 119 1.35 -8.88 11.28
CA VAL A 119 1.69 -10.10 12.02
C VAL A 119 3.04 -10.64 11.51
N LEU A 120 4.01 -10.76 12.42
CA LEU A 120 5.32 -11.31 12.05
C LEU A 120 5.21 -12.81 11.74
N PRO A 121 5.89 -13.31 10.68
CA PRO A 121 6.06 -14.73 10.44
C PRO A 121 6.66 -15.44 11.66
N LEU A 122 6.31 -16.70 11.87
CA LEU A 122 6.71 -17.46 13.05
C LEU A 122 8.23 -17.49 13.24
N LYS A 123 9.00 -17.67 12.16
CA LYS A 123 10.46 -17.67 12.15
C LYS A 123 11.02 -16.34 12.67
N VAL A 124 10.53 -15.22 12.14
CA VAL A 124 10.93 -13.85 12.55
C VAL A 124 10.56 -13.59 14.01
N ARG A 125 9.35 -13.98 14.42
CA ARG A 125 8.86 -13.82 15.78
C ARG A 125 9.69 -14.61 16.79
N ARG A 126 10.02 -15.88 16.49
CA ARG A 126 10.88 -16.71 17.34
C ARG A 126 12.27 -16.09 17.49
N ALA A 127 12.93 -15.68 16.38
CA ALA A 127 14.23 -15.03 16.42
C ALA A 127 14.20 -13.74 17.25
N LEU A 128 13.16 -12.91 17.05
CA LEU A 128 12.99 -11.68 17.78
C LEU A 128 12.96 -11.90 19.30
N TYR A 129 12.07 -12.77 19.78
CA TYR A 129 11.85 -12.94 21.22
C TYR A 129 12.94 -13.77 21.89
N ASN A 130 13.58 -14.71 21.20
CA ASN A 130 14.73 -15.41 21.74
C ASN A 130 15.92 -14.48 22.02
N SER A 131 16.15 -13.50 21.13
CA SER A 131 17.26 -12.54 21.27
C SER A 131 16.91 -11.31 22.10
N ASN A 132 15.64 -11.09 22.45
CA ASN A 132 15.18 -9.89 23.15
C ASN A 132 14.22 -10.24 24.30
N LYS A 133 14.66 -11.14 25.21
CA LYS A 133 13.87 -11.52 26.40
C LYS A 133 13.52 -10.31 27.25
N GLY A 134 12.28 -10.20 27.68
CA GLY A 134 11.76 -9.10 28.49
C GLY A 134 11.44 -7.80 27.71
N TRP A 135 11.55 -7.81 26.37
CA TRP A 135 11.16 -6.69 25.53
C TRP A 135 9.81 -6.94 24.88
N THR A 136 9.03 -5.89 24.70
CA THR A 136 7.72 -5.92 24.04
C THR A 136 7.82 -5.21 22.70
N MET A 137 7.28 -5.83 21.64
CA MET A 137 7.16 -5.19 20.33
C MET A 137 6.02 -4.17 20.37
N VAL A 138 6.32 -2.92 20.01
CA VAL A 138 5.34 -1.82 19.95
C VAL A 138 5.02 -1.38 18.53
N GLN A 139 5.91 -1.66 17.58
CA GLN A 139 5.71 -1.33 16.18
C GLN A 139 6.58 -2.23 15.30
N ASN A 140 6.09 -2.56 14.11
CA ASN A 140 6.95 -3.12 13.07
C ASN A 140 6.70 -2.46 11.71
N LYS A 141 7.71 -2.55 10.85
CA LYS A 141 7.64 -2.18 9.44
C LYS A 141 8.28 -3.30 8.63
N TYR A 142 7.52 -3.81 7.69
CA TYR A 142 7.99 -4.75 6.69
C TYR A 142 8.34 -4.00 5.41
N MET A 143 9.45 -4.34 4.79
CA MET A 143 9.90 -3.79 3.51
C MET A 143 10.48 -4.94 2.68
N ALA A 144 10.02 -5.06 1.45
CA ALA A 144 10.55 -6.03 0.50
C ALA A 144 10.63 -5.41 -0.89
N SER A 145 11.54 -5.90 -1.71
CA SER A 145 11.66 -5.51 -3.11
C SER A 145 12.34 -6.61 -3.91
N GLY A 146 12.09 -6.62 -5.23
CA GLY A 146 12.72 -7.58 -6.11
C GLY A 146 12.41 -7.34 -7.58
N GLU A 147 12.96 -8.19 -8.42
CA GLU A 147 12.75 -8.21 -9.87
C GLU A 147 11.69 -9.25 -10.22
N GLY A 148 10.76 -8.88 -11.09
CA GLY A 148 9.61 -9.70 -11.40
C GLY A 148 8.80 -10.01 -10.12
N GLU A 149 8.43 -11.27 -9.96
CA GLU A 149 7.69 -11.76 -8.78
C GLU A 149 8.63 -12.18 -7.63
N ARG A 150 9.94 -12.27 -7.89
CA ARG A 150 10.92 -12.72 -6.90
C ARG A 150 11.24 -11.62 -5.90
N ILE A 151 11.27 -11.96 -4.62
CA ILE A 151 11.74 -11.05 -3.57
C ILE A 151 13.26 -11.22 -3.40
N ASP A 152 14.01 -10.18 -3.76
CA ASP A 152 15.48 -10.15 -3.64
C ASP A 152 15.95 -9.54 -2.33
N ARG A 153 15.15 -8.66 -1.74
CA ARG A 153 15.44 -8.01 -0.46
C ARG A 153 14.22 -8.04 0.42
N GLU A 154 14.41 -8.43 1.67
CA GLU A 154 13.33 -8.49 2.64
C GLU A 154 13.85 -8.07 4.01
N VAL A 155 13.11 -7.24 4.73
CA VAL A 155 13.53 -6.80 6.06
C VAL A 155 12.35 -6.40 6.94
N TYR A 156 12.41 -6.82 8.21
CA TYR A 156 11.55 -6.35 9.29
C TYR A 156 12.33 -5.35 10.15
N LYS A 157 11.83 -4.12 10.27
CA LYS A 157 12.30 -3.12 11.22
C LYS A 157 11.33 -3.07 12.38
N ILE A 158 11.79 -3.41 13.58
CA ILE A 158 10.94 -3.64 14.74
C ILE A 158 11.37 -2.72 15.87
N LYS A 159 10.41 -2.02 16.47
CA LYS A 159 10.63 -1.21 17.65
C LYS A 159 10.18 -1.99 18.88
N LEU A 160 11.08 -2.07 19.85
CA LEU A 160 10.88 -2.75 21.12
C LEU A 160 10.95 -1.75 22.28
N GLU A 161 10.18 -2.02 23.33
CA GLU A 161 10.20 -1.27 24.59
C GLU A 161 10.32 -2.23 25.80
N ASN A 162 11.07 -1.78 26.81
CA ASN A 162 11.18 -2.43 28.11
C ASN A 162 11.24 -1.32 29.18
N GLY A 163 10.12 -1.05 29.86
CA GLY A 163 9.94 0.13 30.70
C GLY A 163 10.20 1.40 29.89
N ASN A 164 11.13 2.23 30.36
CA ASN A 164 11.48 3.49 29.67
C ASN A 164 12.54 3.30 28.57
N LYS A 165 13.04 2.08 28.36
CA LYS A 165 14.08 1.80 27.37
C LYS A 165 13.45 1.45 26.02
N LYS A 166 14.05 1.95 24.92
CA LYS A 166 13.63 1.69 23.54
C LYS A 166 14.78 1.06 22.75
N ARG A 167 14.47 0.11 21.88
CA ARG A 167 15.42 -0.55 21.00
C ARG A 167 14.81 -0.72 19.63
N ASN A 168 15.61 -0.53 18.58
CA ASN A 168 15.25 -0.88 17.22
C ASN A 168 16.02 -2.14 16.81
N VAL A 169 15.30 -3.11 16.27
CA VAL A 169 15.83 -4.38 15.76
C VAL A 169 15.54 -4.46 14.28
N LYS A 170 16.50 -4.93 13.50
CA LYS A 170 16.36 -5.24 12.08
C LYS A 170 16.56 -6.73 11.91
N ILE A 171 15.63 -7.41 11.24
CA ILE A 171 15.71 -8.83 10.95
C ILE A 171 15.50 -9.02 9.44
N ASP A 172 16.46 -9.63 8.78
CA ASP A 172 16.29 -10.20 7.44
C ASP A 172 15.93 -11.68 7.61
N PRO A 173 14.77 -12.14 7.13
CA PRO A 173 14.38 -13.55 7.31
C PRO A 173 15.31 -14.56 6.64
N ARG A 174 16.08 -14.11 5.64
CA ARG A 174 17.03 -14.95 4.89
C ARG A 174 18.27 -15.26 5.73
N ASP A 175 18.65 -14.35 6.63
CA ASP A 175 19.76 -14.56 7.58
C ASP A 175 19.40 -15.57 8.70
N LEU A 176 18.08 -15.82 8.87
CA LEU A 176 17.61 -16.82 9.80
C LEU A 176 17.69 -18.19 9.11
N GLY A 177 18.75 -18.96 9.33
CA GLY A 177 18.91 -20.31 8.76
C GLY A 177 17.65 -21.18 8.90
N ASP A 178 17.54 -22.23 8.11
CA ASP A 178 16.43 -23.21 8.17
C ASP A 178 16.50 -24.12 9.39
N SER A 179 17.28 -23.73 10.40
CA SER A 179 17.44 -24.47 11.63
C SER A 179 16.13 -24.52 12.42
N GLU A 180 15.67 -25.76 12.56
CA GLU A 180 14.64 -26.28 13.47
C GLU A 180 13.18 -26.28 12.99
N VAL A 181 12.95 -27.09 11.94
CA VAL A 181 11.85 -28.03 12.01
C VAL A 181 12.46 -29.34 12.52
N ALA A 182 12.80 -29.40 13.78
CA ALA A 182 13.11 -30.64 14.45
C ALA A 182 12.59 -30.60 15.88
N SER A 183 11.78 -31.59 16.09
CA SER A 183 11.45 -32.24 17.35
C SER A 183 10.45 -31.56 18.31
N ASN A 184 9.47 -32.21 18.39
CA ASN A 184 8.60 -32.99 19.28
C ASN A 184 7.28 -32.37 19.54
#